data_f44fd800221b931c219142151005afcb
#
_entry.id   f44fd800221b931c219142151005afcb
#
_cell.length_a   1.000
_cell.length_b   1.000
_cell.length_c   1.000
_cell.angle_alpha   90.00
_cell.angle_beta   90.00
_cell.angle_gamma   90.00
#
_symmetry.space_group_name_H-M   'P 1'
#
loop_
_entity.id
_entity.type
_entity.pdbx_description
1 polymer ?
#
loop_
_entity_poly.entity_id
_entity_poly.type
_entity_poly.pdbx_seq_one_letter_code
_entity_poly.pdbx_strand_id
1 'polypeptide(L)'
;MKRKLKSKILLLTILLVISTSSLVCGESPFATIDYRTCLVLHPEMKDFDFVSHRFTRPQLKRNEISVMEQVYGRMAAQQKVLAPKIDALLAKQSKVQETISRTRLNWTVESTKLAQLKISQDEIAKRHAETQVRDQKKLDKLQEEFAEIDKEIVNLQDSIWKEIFLSRAETVEKLEKIVAELDETIKETAGKLNVASVIDDTLTAPEAPLEVHQNIPENTPLWSNTAYQIILKSPLPEPNTFTIANHWAPSLMKTIENLSFQHLAHRKDVGSLVATVRPAKLFIAGGQDITEQVCRALFEKYKFNSYLIDSLIKGIKTFRER
;
A
#
# COMPACT_ATOMS: atom_id res chain seq x y z
N MET A 1 69.67 -5.20 -4.09
CA MET A 1 68.78 -6.10 -4.83
C MET A 1 67.62 -6.67 -3.99
N LYS A 2 67.79 -7.07 -2.73
CA LYS A 2 66.73 -7.74 -1.92
C LYS A 2 65.46 -6.87 -1.58
N ARG A 3 65.51 -5.53 -1.55
CA ARG A 3 64.35 -4.66 -1.28
C ARG A 3 63.36 -4.55 -2.47
N LYS A 4 63.85 -4.54 -3.72
CA LYS A 4 63.02 -4.49 -4.92
C LYS A 4 62.22 -5.78 -5.18
N LEU A 5 62.74 -6.93 -4.68
CA LEU A 5 62.10 -8.22 -4.83
C LEU A 5 60.86 -8.33 -3.88
N LYS A 6 61.00 -7.85 -2.64
CA LYS A 6 59.92 -7.87 -1.65
C LYS A 6 58.74 -6.98 -2.06
N SER A 7 58.99 -5.82 -2.67
CA SER A 7 57.95 -4.93 -3.18
C SER A 7 57.19 -5.54 -4.36
N LYS A 8 57.87 -6.27 -5.27
CA LYS A 8 57.21 -6.94 -6.40
C LYS A 8 56.36 -8.13 -5.96
N ILE A 9 56.80 -8.88 -4.95
CA ILE A 9 56.02 -10.00 -4.37
C ILE A 9 54.77 -9.47 -3.64
N LEU A 10 54.89 -8.36 -2.89
CA LEU A 10 53.74 -7.75 -2.22
C LEU A 10 52.71 -7.22 -3.25
N LEU A 11 53.14 -6.61 -4.34
CA LEU A 11 52.27 -6.13 -5.40
C LEU A 11 51.54 -7.29 -6.13
N LEU A 12 52.27 -8.39 -6.36
CA LEU A 12 51.71 -9.60 -7.00
C LEU A 12 50.65 -10.29 -6.09
N THR A 13 50.90 -10.34 -4.76
CA THR A 13 49.94 -10.89 -3.80
C THR A 13 48.71 -10.02 -3.70
N ILE A 14 48.83 -8.70 -3.71
CA ILE A 14 47.67 -7.78 -3.69
C ILE A 14 46.89 -7.93 -5.01
N LEU A 15 47.55 -8.04 -6.16
CA LEU A 15 46.87 -8.28 -7.43
C LEU A 15 46.17 -9.65 -7.49
N LEU A 16 46.74 -10.68 -6.88
CA LEU A 16 46.17 -12.03 -6.83
C LEU A 16 44.92 -12.05 -5.89
N VAL A 17 44.95 -11.33 -4.78
CA VAL A 17 43.81 -11.20 -3.85
C VAL A 17 42.68 -10.42 -4.50
N ILE A 18 42.98 -9.39 -5.29
CA ILE A 18 41.95 -8.62 -6.03
C ILE A 18 41.37 -9.45 -7.18
N SER A 19 42.18 -10.29 -7.86
CA SER A 19 41.69 -11.14 -8.96
C SER A 19 40.90 -12.37 -8.48
N THR A 20 41.13 -12.87 -7.28
CA THR A 20 40.35 -13.97 -6.72
C THR A 20 39.00 -13.47 -6.09
N SER A 21 38.93 -12.21 -5.68
CA SER A 21 37.65 -11.62 -5.24
C SER A 21 36.71 -11.28 -6.41
N SER A 22 37.17 -11.22 -7.65
CA SER A 22 36.35 -10.97 -8.84
C SER A 22 35.87 -12.24 -9.56
N LEU A 23 36.23 -13.43 -9.08
CA LEU A 23 35.77 -14.72 -9.65
C LEU A 23 34.69 -15.43 -8.83
N VAL A 24 34.32 -14.91 -7.69
CA VAL A 24 32.99 -15.20 -7.14
C VAL A 24 32.03 -14.38 -7.99
N CYS A 25 31.27 -15.00 -8.89
CA CYS A 25 30.03 -14.45 -9.43
C CYS A 25 29.18 -14.04 -8.21
N GLY A 26 29.47 -12.85 -7.73
CA GLY A 26 28.90 -12.36 -6.50
C GLY A 26 27.43 -12.16 -6.72
N GLU A 27 26.65 -13.05 -6.12
CA GLU A 27 25.28 -12.69 -5.78
C GLU A 27 25.34 -11.29 -5.20
N SER A 28 24.59 -10.36 -5.80
CA SER A 28 24.57 -8.98 -5.31
C SER A 28 24.19 -9.00 -3.84
N PRO A 29 24.98 -8.42 -2.92
CA PRO A 29 24.62 -8.40 -1.51
C PRO A 29 23.30 -7.64 -1.24
N PHE A 30 22.76 -7.02 -2.28
CA PHE A 30 21.56 -6.23 -2.25
C PHE A 30 20.55 -6.78 -3.25
N ALA A 31 19.28 -6.83 -2.84
CA ALA A 31 18.15 -7.08 -3.72
C ALA A 31 17.19 -5.89 -3.68
N THR A 32 16.41 -5.76 -4.73
CA THR A 32 15.27 -4.82 -4.77
C THR A 32 13.96 -5.57 -4.78
N ILE A 33 12.89 -4.92 -4.33
CA ILE A 33 11.54 -5.45 -4.37
C ILE A 33 10.54 -4.32 -4.67
N ASP A 34 9.61 -4.59 -5.57
CA ASP A 34 8.41 -3.78 -5.71
C ASP A 34 7.38 -4.21 -4.66
N TYR A 35 7.44 -3.55 -3.50
CA TYR A 35 6.58 -3.88 -2.36
C TYR A 35 5.10 -3.74 -2.68
N ARG A 36 4.71 -2.71 -3.45
CA ARG A 36 3.31 -2.49 -3.84
C ARG A 36 2.79 -3.61 -4.73
N THR A 37 3.60 -4.10 -5.65
CA THR A 37 3.24 -5.25 -6.47
C THR A 37 3.01 -6.49 -5.62
N CYS A 38 3.89 -6.80 -4.67
CA CYS A 38 3.72 -7.92 -3.76
C CYS A 38 2.47 -7.76 -2.90
N LEU A 39 2.19 -6.56 -2.40
CA LEU A 39 1.01 -6.29 -1.58
C LEU A 39 -0.29 -6.46 -2.39
N VAL A 40 -0.39 -5.87 -3.58
CA VAL A 40 -1.58 -5.98 -4.44
C VAL A 40 -1.89 -7.43 -4.79
N LEU A 41 -0.84 -8.23 -5.03
CA LEU A 41 -0.96 -9.66 -5.35
C LEU A 41 -1.04 -10.56 -4.12
N HIS A 42 -0.98 -10.03 -2.90
CA HIS A 42 -1.14 -10.86 -1.71
C HIS A 42 -2.51 -11.56 -1.72
N PRO A 43 -2.60 -12.89 -1.49
CA PRO A 43 -3.86 -13.63 -1.61
C PRO A 43 -5.00 -13.08 -0.76
N GLU A 44 -4.71 -12.54 0.42
CA GLU A 44 -5.71 -11.91 1.29
C GLU A 44 -6.27 -10.58 0.73
N MET A 45 -5.60 -9.96 -0.26
CA MET A 45 -6.12 -8.77 -0.96
C MET A 45 -7.27 -9.07 -1.92
N LYS A 46 -7.62 -10.35 -2.13
CA LYS A 46 -8.78 -10.77 -2.95
C LYS A 46 -10.11 -10.14 -2.53
N ASP A 47 -10.24 -9.81 -1.26
CA ASP A 47 -11.45 -9.19 -0.70
C ASP A 47 -11.30 -7.68 -0.46
N PHE A 48 -10.16 -7.09 -0.84
CA PHE A 48 -9.94 -5.65 -0.72
C PHE A 48 -10.58 -4.90 -1.90
N ASP A 49 -11.39 -3.90 -1.59
CA ASP A 49 -11.99 -3.00 -2.59
C ASP A 49 -11.17 -1.72 -2.68
N PHE A 50 -10.53 -1.51 -3.84
CA PHE A 50 -9.63 -0.38 -4.08
C PHE A 50 -10.36 0.96 -4.22
N VAL A 51 -11.68 0.95 -4.44
CA VAL A 51 -12.50 2.17 -4.52
C VAL A 51 -12.85 2.67 -3.13
N SER A 52 -13.35 1.78 -2.25
CA SER A 52 -13.71 2.13 -0.87
C SER A 52 -12.52 2.10 0.09
N HIS A 53 -11.38 1.54 -0.34
CA HIS A 53 -10.19 1.26 0.46
C HIS A 53 -10.50 0.39 1.71
N ARG A 54 -11.37 -0.62 1.55
CA ARG A 54 -11.81 -1.51 2.62
C ARG A 54 -11.87 -2.96 2.17
N PHE A 55 -11.76 -3.87 3.13
CA PHE A 55 -12.06 -5.27 2.87
C PHE A 55 -13.58 -5.49 2.91
N THR A 56 -14.06 -6.26 1.96
CA THR A 56 -15.43 -6.75 1.98
C THR A 56 -15.56 -7.88 3.01
N ARG A 57 -16.73 -8.03 3.61
CA ARG A 57 -16.99 -9.09 4.59
C ARG A 57 -16.96 -10.45 3.91
N PRO A 58 -16.25 -11.45 4.49
CA PRO A 58 -16.11 -12.79 3.90
C PRO A 58 -17.44 -13.52 3.71
N GLN A 59 -18.41 -13.29 4.62
CA GLN A 59 -19.74 -13.91 4.59
C GLN A 59 -20.68 -13.29 3.56
N LEU A 60 -20.30 -12.21 2.89
CA LEU A 60 -21.16 -11.57 1.90
C LEU A 60 -21.24 -12.42 0.63
N LYS A 61 -22.44 -12.92 0.36
CA LYS A 61 -22.72 -13.72 -0.84
C LYS A 61 -22.95 -12.83 -2.06
N ARG A 62 -21.88 -12.30 -2.61
CA ARG A 62 -21.91 -11.34 -3.73
C ARG A 62 -22.53 -11.87 -5.01
N ASN A 63 -22.53 -13.19 -5.19
CA ASN A 63 -23.07 -13.85 -6.38
C ASN A 63 -24.59 -14.05 -6.31
N GLU A 64 -25.23 -13.81 -5.16
CA GLU A 64 -26.66 -13.92 -4.98
C GLU A 64 -27.30 -12.53 -5.14
N ILE A 65 -27.83 -12.24 -6.33
CA ILE A 65 -28.41 -10.93 -6.70
C ILE A 65 -29.46 -10.49 -5.69
N SER A 66 -30.38 -11.38 -5.31
CA SER A 66 -31.44 -11.08 -4.36
C SER A 66 -30.92 -10.70 -2.97
N VAL A 67 -29.81 -11.32 -2.52
CA VAL A 67 -29.15 -10.97 -1.25
C VAL A 67 -28.53 -9.59 -1.35
N MET A 68 -27.84 -9.29 -2.46
CA MET A 68 -27.22 -8.00 -2.67
C MET A 68 -28.25 -6.88 -2.78
N GLU A 69 -29.37 -7.09 -3.47
CA GLU A 69 -30.48 -6.11 -3.53
C GLU A 69 -31.02 -5.79 -2.14
N GLN A 70 -31.22 -6.81 -1.28
CA GLN A 70 -31.67 -6.59 0.09
C GLN A 70 -30.63 -5.82 0.92
N VAL A 71 -29.34 -6.15 0.79
CA VAL A 71 -28.26 -5.44 1.47
C VAL A 71 -28.22 -3.98 1.04
N TYR A 72 -28.28 -3.70 -0.27
CA TYR A 72 -28.32 -2.34 -0.77
C TYR A 72 -29.58 -1.58 -0.34
N GLY A 73 -30.74 -2.24 -0.31
CA GLY A 73 -31.98 -1.65 0.19
C GLY A 73 -31.86 -1.19 1.65
N ARG A 74 -31.31 -2.06 2.53
CA ARG A 74 -31.07 -1.71 3.94
C ARG A 74 -30.06 -0.58 4.10
N MET A 75 -28.98 -0.63 3.31
CA MET A 75 -27.95 0.38 3.31
C MET A 75 -28.49 1.76 2.89
N ALA A 76 -29.28 1.80 1.80
CA ALA A 76 -29.92 3.03 1.33
C ALA A 76 -30.89 3.62 2.38
N ALA A 77 -31.68 2.77 3.05
CA ALA A 77 -32.54 3.18 4.13
C ALA A 77 -31.76 3.77 5.32
N GLN A 78 -30.66 3.12 5.71
CA GLN A 78 -29.78 3.59 6.78
C GLN A 78 -29.07 4.89 6.41
N GLN A 79 -28.59 5.01 5.19
CA GLN A 79 -27.98 6.24 4.67
C GLN A 79 -28.97 7.41 4.73
N LYS A 80 -30.22 7.20 4.31
CA LYS A 80 -31.26 8.24 4.38
C LYS A 80 -31.49 8.73 5.81
N VAL A 81 -31.42 7.84 6.80
CA VAL A 81 -31.59 8.19 8.23
C VAL A 81 -30.38 8.93 8.77
N LEU A 82 -29.18 8.53 8.40
CA LEU A 82 -27.94 9.06 8.95
C LEU A 82 -27.38 10.28 8.21
N ALA A 83 -27.75 10.49 6.94
CA ALA A 83 -27.25 11.60 6.13
C ALA A 83 -27.45 12.97 6.82
N PRO A 84 -28.61 13.34 7.37
CA PRO A 84 -28.75 14.64 8.02
C PRO A 84 -27.80 14.83 9.22
N LYS A 85 -27.51 13.75 9.96
CA LYS A 85 -26.57 13.81 11.09
C LYS A 85 -25.14 13.98 10.61
N ILE A 86 -24.76 13.26 9.55
CA ILE A 86 -23.43 13.38 8.93
C ILE A 86 -23.23 14.79 8.38
N ASP A 87 -24.24 15.35 7.68
CA ASP A 87 -24.18 16.70 7.12
C ASP A 87 -24.02 17.76 8.23
N ALA A 88 -24.74 17.60 9.34
CA ALA A 88 -24.59 18.49 10.51
C ALA A 88 -23.19 18.43 11.12
N LEU A 89 -22.59 17.24 11.22
CA LEU A 89 -21.22 17.05 11.70
C LEU A 89 -20.19 17.62 10.75
N LEU A 90 -20.36 17.43 9.43
CA LEU A 90 -19.48 18.04 8.41
C LEU A 90 -19.54 19.56 8.47
N ALA A 91 -20.73 20.15 8.64
CA ALA A 91 -20.87 21.59 8.83
C ALA A 91 -20.17 22.08 10.11
N LYS A 92 -20.24 21.30 11.21
CA LYS A 92 -19.52 21.61 12.46
C LYS A 92 -18.01 21.50 12.26
N GLN A 93 -17.54 20.44 11.61
CA GLN A 93 -16.13 20.21 11.29
C GLN A 93 -15.54 21.39 10.48
N SER A 94 -16.27 21.84 9.45
CA SER A 94 -15.90 23.00 8.64
C SER A 94 -15.72 24.28 9.47
N LYS A 95 -16.63 24.55 10.42
CA LYS A 95 -16.54 25.72 11.33
C LYS A 95 -15.34 25.62 12.26
N VAL A 96 -15.05 24.44 12.79
CA VAL A 96 -13.84 24.21 13.62
C VAL A 96 -12.58 24.46 12.78
N GLN A 97 -12.52 23.93 11.57
CA GLN A 97 -11.39 24.13 10.64
C GLN A 97 -11.19 25.61 10.28
N GLU A 98 -12.29 26.35 10.04
CA GLU A 98 -12.22 27.79 9.81
C GLU A 98 -11.67 28.53 11.04
N THR A 99 -12.10 28.13 12.25
CA THR A 99 -11.62 28.71 13.50
C THR A 99 -10.13 28.43 13.73
N ILE A 100 -9.67 27.22 13.40
CA ILE A 100 -8.22 26.87 13.41
C ILE A 100 -7.45 27.81 12.48
N SER A 101 -7.92 27.95 11.24
CA SER A 101 -7.29 28.79 10.22
C SER A 101 -7.23 30.25 10.65
N ARG A 102 -8.34 30.78 11.18
CA ARG A 102 -8.39 32.18 11.72
C ARG A 102 -7.47 32.36 12.92
N THR A 103 -7.37 31.38 13.82
CA THR A 103 -6.48 31.46 14.98
C THR A 103 -5.03 31.51 14.54
N ARG A 104 -4.63 30.69 13.57
CA ARG A 104 -3.27 30.72 12.99
C ARG A 104 -2.97 32.06 12.29
N LEU A 105 -3.91 32.57 11.51
CA LEU A 105 -3.76 33.85 10.83
C LEU A 105 -3.61 35.00 11.84
N ASN A 106 -4.48 35.07 12.87
CA ASN A 106 -4.41 36.07 13.91
C ASN A 106 -3.09 36.05 14.65
N TRP A 107 -2.55 34.87 14.95
CA TRP A 107 -1.22 34.74 15.55
C TRP A 107 -0.13 35.36 14.66
N THR A 108 -0.15 35.11 13.35
CA THR A 108 0.79 35.72 12.39
C THR A 108 0.66 37.24 12.38
N VAL A 109 -0.56 37.76 12.36
CA VAL A 109 -0.82 39.22 12.38
C VAL A 109 -0.38 39.87 13.70
N GLU A 110 -0.68 39.23 14.86
CA GLU A 110 -0.24 39.74 16.17
C GLU A 110 1.30 39.71 16.29
N SER A 111 1.93 38.63 15.83
CA SER A 111 3.40 38.53 15.78
C SER A 111 4.02 39.66 14.96
N THR A 112 3.46 39.96 13.78
CA THR A 112 3.94 41.05 12.94
C THR A 112 3.74 42.42 13.62
N LYS A 113 2.61 42.65 14.28
CA LYS A 113 2.34 43.88 15.01
C LYS A 113 3.31 44.09 16.19
N LEU A 114 3.57 43.02 16.96
CA LEU A 114 4.51 43.04 18.07
C LEU A 114 5.93 43.44 17.61
N ALA A 115 6.37 42.92 16.47
CA ALA A 115 7.67 43.27 15.88
C ALA A 115 7.80 44.75 15.46
N GLN A 116 6.67 45.43 15.26
CA GLN A 116 6.64 46.87 14.88
C GLN A 116 6.55 47.81 16.09
N LEU A 117 6.35 47.31 17.29
CA LEU A 117 6.25 48.11 18.50
C LEU A 117 7.62 48.68 18.91
N LYS A 118 7.64 49.94 19.35
CA LYS A 118 8.84 50.61 19.90
C LYS A 118 9.03 50.25 21.40
N ILE A 119 9.19 49.00 21.70
CA ILE A 119 9.42 48.47 23.08
C ILE A 119 10.71 47.62 23.08
N SER A 120 11.20 47.26 24.27
CA SER A 120 12.44 46.48 24.39
C SER A 120 12.26 45.09 23.76
N GLN A 121 13.35 44.49 23.30
CA GLN A 121 13.35 43.12 22.72
C GLN A 121 12.87 42.11 23.75
N ASP A 122 13.22 42.25 25.04
CA ASP A 122 12.79 41.35 26.11
C ASP A 122 11.28 41.42 26.31
N GLU A 123 10.67 42.59 26.25
CA GLU A 123 9.24 42.76 26.35
C GLU A 123 8.51 42.18 25.11
N ILE A 124 9.07 42.31 23.91
CA ILE A 124 8.57 41.66 22.69
C ILE A 124 8.60 40.14 22.86
N ALA A 125 9.74 39.60 23.29
CA ALA A 125 9.91 38.18 23.50
C ALA A 125 8.91 37.60 24.53
N LYS A 126 8.70 38.31 25.65
CA LYS A 126 7.74 37.94 26.68
C LYS A 126 6.31 37.88 26.13
N ARG A 127 5.86 38.91 25.44
CA ARG A 127 4.50 38.98 24.85
C ARG A 127 4.32 37.94 23.75
N HIS A 128 5.35 37.68 22.96
CA HIS A 128 5.34 36.58 21.99
C HIS A 128 5.11 35.21 22.68
N ALA A 129 5.86 34.92 23.72
CA ALA A 129 5.74 33.68 24.47
C ALA A 129 4.32 33.50 25.08
N GLU A 130 3.79 34.57 25.71
CA GLU A 130 2.44 34.56 26.27
C GLU A 130 1.36 34.33 25.21
N THR A 131 1.45 35.01 24.08
CA THR A 131 0.51 34.85 22.95
C THR A 131 0.61 33.43 22.37
N GLN A 132 1.83 32.93 22.17
CA GLN A 132 2.08 31.58 21.66
C GLN A 132 1.46 30.51 22.55
N VAL A 133 1.68 30.58 23.87
CA VAL A 133 1.11 29.61 24.84
C VAL A 133 -0.42 29.66 24.81
N ARG A 134 -1.01 30.84 24.78
CA ARG A 134 -2.47 31.04 24.73
C ARG A 134 -3.07 30.42 23.47
N ASP A 135 -2.49 30.76 22.32
CA ASP A 135 -3.01 30.36 21.02
C ASP A 135 -2.74 28.88 20.72
N GLN A 136 -1.60 28.35 21.18
CA GLN A 136 -1.33 26.92 21.10
C GLN A 136 -2.35 26.09 21.89
N LYS A 137 -2.63 26.49 23.15
CA LYS A 137 -3.65 25.83 23.97
C LYS A 137 -5.05 25.87 23.33
N LYS A 138 -5.36 26.97 22.61
CA LYS A 138 -6.63 27.07 21.87
C LYS A 138 -6.63 26.16 20.65
N LEU A 139 -5.51 26.12 19.90
CA LEU A 139 -5.36 25.24 18.75
C LEU A 139 -5.45 23.76 19.13
N ASP A 140 -4.82 23.36 20.23
CA ASP A 140 -4.84 21.98 20.73
C ASP A 140 -6.29 21.53 21.01
N LYS A 141 -7.09 22.37 21.71
CA LYS A 141 -8.50 22.10 21.95
C LYS A 141 -9.34 21.99 20.69
N LEU A 142 -9.09 22.86 19.70
CA LEU A 142 -9.79 22.82 18.42
C LEU A 142 -9.40 21.59 17.60
N GLN A 143 -8.16 21.15 17.69
CA GLN A 143 -7.71 19.92 17.03
C GLN A 143 -8.32 18.67 17.68
N GLU A 144 -8.42 18.63 19.02
CA GLU A 144 -9.14 17.58 19.74
C GLU A 144 -10.61 17.54 19.31
N GLU A 145 -11.31 18.70 19.31
CA GLU A 145 -12.71 18.78 18.86
C GLU A 145 -12.86 18.32 17.41
N PHE A 146 -11.94 18.71 16.52
CA PHE A 146 -11.93 18.28 15.12
C PHE A 146 -11.80 16.76 15.02
N ALA A 147 -10.87 16.16 15.76
CA ALA A 147 -10.63 14.72 15.77
C ALA A 147 -11.84 13.94 16.31
N GLU A 148 -12.53 14.45 17.35
CA GLU A 148 -13.74 13.82 17.85
C GLU A 148 -14.90 13.85 16.84
N ILE A 149 -15.09 14.97 16.15
CA ILE A 149 -16.11 15.10 15.09
C ILE A 149 -15.78 14.14 13.94
N ASP A 150 -14.52 14.10 13.51
CA ASP A 150 -14.06 13.22 12.45
C ASP A 150 -14.32 11.75 12.80
N LYS A 151 -13.98 11.34 14.02
CA LYS A 151 -14.25 9.99 14.54
C LYS A 151 -15.76 9.66 14.53
N GLU A 152 -16.62 10.62 14.89
CA GLU A 152 -18.08 10.39 14.87
C GLU A 152 -18.59 10.23 13.43
N ILE A 153 -18.12 11.06 12.48
CA ILE A 153 -18.45 10.94 11.05
C ILE A 153 -18.03 9.56 10.53
N VAL A 154 -16.80 9.15 10.82
CA VAL A 154 -16.27 7.84 10.42
C VAL A 154 -17.14 6.70 10.95
N ASN A 155 -17.51 6.74 12.23
CA ASN A 155 -18.35 5.71 12.85
C ASN A 155 -19.75 5.64 12.20
N LEU A 156 -20.35 6.77 11.88
CA LEU A 156 -21.65 6.81 11.19
C LEU A 156 -21.54 6.24 9.77
N GLN A 157 -20.50 6.62 9.02
CA GLN A 157 -20.24 6.09 7.70
C GLN A 157 -19.97 4.57 7.75
N ASP A 158 -19.16 4.11 8.72
CA ASP A 158 -18.90 2.69 8.90
C ASP A 158 -20.17 1.91 9.22
N SER A 159 -21.10 2.51 9.98
CA SER A 159 -22.37 1.87 10.27
C SER A 159 -23.25 1.67 9.04
N ILE A 160 -23.20 2.60 8.05
CA ILE A 160 -23.93 2.46 6.78
C ILE A 160 -23.40 1.26 5.99
N TRP A 161 -22.08 1.11 5.94
CA TRP A 161 -21.40 0.13 5.11
C TRP A 161 -21.12 -1.21 5.80
N LYS A 162 -21.51 -1.35 7.08
CA LYS A 162 -21.13 -2.50 7.94
C LYS A 162 -21.53 -3.87 7.41
N GLU A 163 -22.56 -3.96 6.56
CA GLU A 163 -22.98 -5.24 5.98
C GLU A 163 -22.11 -5.66 4.80
N ILE A 164 -21.47 -4.71 4.13
CA ILE A 164 -20.65 -4.93 2.92
C ILE A 164 -19.17 -4.97 3.28
N PHE A 165 -18.71 -3.99 4.05
CA PHE A 165 -17.29 -3.80 4.34
C PHE A 165 -16.96 -4.02 5.81
N LEU A 166 -15.71 -4.36 6.07
CA LEU A 166 -15.11 -4.19 7.39
C LEU A 166 -15.08 -2.70 7.72
N SER A 167 -15.10 -2.37 9.02
CA SER A 167 -14.85 -1.00 9.48
C SER A 167 -13.44 -0.54 9.07
N ARG A 168 -13.17 0.75 9.15
CA ARG A 168 -11.82 1.27 8.87
C ARG A 168 -10.79 0.67 9.82
N ALA A 169 -11.13 0.54 11.11
CA ALA A 169 -10.25 -0.07 12.10
C ALA A 169 -9.94 -1.55 11.80
N GLU A 170 -10.98 -2.36 11.52
CA GLU A 170 -10.81 -3.76 11.12
C GLU A 170 -9.99 -3.89 9.82
N THR A 171 -10.15 -2.94 8.89
CA THR A 171 -9.40 -2.88 7.63
C THR A 171 -7.92 -2.62 7.90
N VAL A 172 -7.59 -1.64 8.76
CA VAL A 172 -6.21 -1.34 9.15
C VAL A 172 -5.57 -2.54 9.83
N GLU A 173 -6.24 -3.16 10.81
CA GLU A 173 -5.74 -4.36 11.49
C GLU A 173 -5.46 -5.51 10.52
N LYS A 174 -6.34 -5.72 9.53
CA LYS A 174 -6.12 -6.75 8.51
C LYS A 174 -4.93 -6.39 7.59
N LEU A 175 -4.78 -5.14 7.20
CA LEU A 175 -3.64 -4.67 6.42
C LEU A 175 -2.32 -4.81 7.19
N GLU A 176 -2.29 -4.52 8.49
CA GLU A 176 -1.12 -4.71 9.33
C GLU A 176 -0.68 -6.18 9.36
N LYS A 177 -1.63 -7.12 9.44
CA LYS A 177 -1.33 -8.57 9.37
C LYS A 177 -0.75 -8.95 8.02
N ILE A 178 -1.32 -8.45 6.92
CA ILE A 178 -0.83 -8.71 5.55
C ILE A 178 0.60 -8.14 5.38
N VAL A 179 0.84 -6.91 5.85
CA VAL A 179 2.15 -6.26 5.81
C VAL A 179 3.19 -7.05 6.63
N ALA A 180 2.81 -7.51 7.84
CA ALA A 180 3.70 -8.32 8.67
C ALA A 180 4.06 -9.66 8.01
N GLU A 181 3.08 -10.34 7.40
CA GLU A 181 3.29 -11.59 6.66
C GLU A 181 4.18 -11.37 5.43
N LEU A 182 3.97 -10.27 4.69
CA LEU A 182 4.80 -9.91 3.55
C LEU A 182 6.25 -9.63 3.97
N ASP A 183 6.45 -8.83 5.03
CA ASP A 183 7.79 -8.52 5.56
C ASP A 183 8.53 -9.80 6.03
N GLU A 184 7.82 -10.76 6.64
CA GLU A 184 8.37 -12.07 7.00
C GLU A 184 8.78 -12.87 5.76
N THR A 185 7.89 -12.95 4.76
CA THR A 185 8.15 -13.66 3.50
C THR A 185 9.34 -13.06 2.74
N ILE A 186 9.48 -11.73 2.76
CA ILE A 186 10.65 -11.03 2.19
C ILE A 186 11.94 -11.48 2.90
N LYS A 187 11.94 -11.49 4.24
CA LYS A 187 13.11 -11.90 5.03
C LYS A 187 13.52 -13.36 4.76
N GLU A 188 12.54 -14.26 4.72
CA GLU A 188 12.77 -15.68 4.42
C GLU A 188 13.33 -15.87 3.01
N THR A 189 12.75 -15.15 2.02
CA THR A 189 13.19 -15.22 0.62
C THR A 189 14.61 -14.67 0.47
N ALA A 190 14.91 -13.53 1.09
CA ALA A 190 16.24 -12.95 1.12
C ALA A 190 17.26 -13.91 1.76
N GLY A 191 16.90 -14.57 2.87
CA GLY A 191 17.74 -15.57 3.51
C GLY A 191 18.03 -16.77 2.61
N LYS A 192 17.02 -17.28 1.89
CA LYS A 192 17.20 -18.39 0.92
C LYS A 192 18.10 -18.00 -0.26
N LEU A 193 18.11 -16.74 -0.64
CA LEU A 193 18.90 -16.18 -1.74
C LEU A 193 20.25 -15.63 -1.29
N ASN A 194 20.61 -15.76 -0.01
CA ASN A 194 21.83 -15.19 0.59
C ASN A 194 21.99 -13.68 0.36
N VAL A 195 20.89 -12.95 0.36
CA VAL A 195 20.86 -11.50 0.18
C VAL A 195 20.96 -10.81 1.54
N ALA A 196 21.96 -9.94 1.72
CA ALA A 196 22.20 -9.24 2.99
C ALA A 196 21.18 -8.10 3.25
N SER A 197 20.70 -7.45 2.18
CA SER A 197 19.76 -6.32 2.31
C SER A 197 18.76 -6.29 1.16
N VAL A 198 17.51 -5.98 1.48
CA VAL A 198 16.42 -5.79 0.50
C VAL A 198 15.95 -4.35 0.54
N ILE A 199 15.81 -3.74 -0.61
CA ILE A 199 15.47 -2.33 -0.79
C ILE A 199 14.16 -2.24 -1.54
N ASP A 200 13.24 -1.42 -1.03
CA ASP A 200 11.96 -1.16 -1.69
C ASP A 200 12.16 -0.20 -2.88
N ASP A 201 12.00 -0.71 -4.09
CA ASP A 201 12.14 0.05 -5.34
C ASP A 201 10.80 0.51 -5.93
N THR A 202 9.74 0.45 -5.14
CA THR A 202 8.37 0.81 -5.54
C THR A 202 8.28 2.12 -6.33
N LEU A 203 9.13 3.11 -6.02
CA LEU A 203 9.11 4.43 -6.67
C LEU A 203 9.70 4.41 -8.09
N THR A 204 10.53 3.42 -8.42
CA THR A 204 11.16 3.30 -9.74
C THR A 204 10.54 2.17 -10.58
N ALA A 205 9.70 1.35 -9.97
CA ALA A 205 8.97 0.33 -10.71
C ALA A 205 7.93 0.97 -11.66
N PRO A 206 7.73 0.41 -12.85
CA PRO A 206 6.82 0.98 -13.86
C PRO A 206 5.42 1.20 -13.30
N GLU A 207 4.82 2.34 -13.62
CA GLU A 207 3.40 2.56 -13.36
C GLU A 207 2.55 1.88 -14.44
N ALA A 208 1.35 1.41 -14.04
CA ALA A 208 0.40 0.88 -15.02
C ALA A 208 0.01 1.95 -16.03
N PRO A 209 -0.09 1.61 -17.33
CA PRO A 209 -0.64 2.53 -18.30
C PRO A 209 -2.03 3.03 -17.88
N LEU A 210 -2.26 4.34 -17.98
CA LEU A 210 -3.53 4.98 -17.61
C LEU A 210 -4.76 4.41 -18.33
N GLU A 211 -4.56 3.81 -19.52
CA GLU A 211 -5.63 3.23 -20.34
C GLU A 211 -6.37 2.06 -19.68
N VAL A 212 -5.76 1.36 -18.74
CA VAL A 212 -6.39 0.23 -18.04
C VAL A 212 -7.54 0.68 -17.12
N HIS A 213 -7.54 1.93 -16.67
CA HIS A 213 -8.57 2.47 -15.77
C HIS A 213 -9.84 2.96 -16.47
N GLN A 214 -9.82 3.17 -17.78
CA GLN A 214 -10.94 3.79 -18.52
C GLN A 214 -12.18 2.91 -18.64
N ASN A 215 -12.07 1.61 -18.33
CA ASN A 215 -13.18 0.65 -18.49
C ASN A 215 -13.80 0.13 -17.19
N ILE A 216 -13.39 0.65 -16.03
CA ILE A 216 -14.04 0.32 -14.76
C ILE A 216 -15.17 1.35 -14.57
N PRO A 217 -16.45 0.94 -14.59
CA PRO A 217 -17.54 1.87 -14.35
C PRO A 217 -17.38 2.53 -12.99
N GLU A 218 -17.31 3.87 -12.94
CA GLU A 218 -17.10 4.68 -11.74
C GLU A 218 -18.09 4.40 -10.58
N ASN A 219 -19.20 3.72 -10.88
CA ASN A 219 -20.32 3.52 -9.96
C ASN A 219 -20.51 2.08 -9.44
N THR A 220 -19.52 1.22 -9.57
CA THR A 220 -19.66 -0.18 -9.09
C THR A 220 -18.64 -0.53 -8.00
N PRO A 221 -18.91 -0.21 -6.72
CA PRO A 221 -17.98 -0.40 -5.61
C PRO A 221 -17.49 -1.82 -5.39
N LEU A 222 -18.16 -2.82 -5.95
CA LEU A 222 -17.90 -4.24 -5.69
C LEU A 222 -17.15 -4.96 -6.81
N TRP A 223 -16.68 -4.27 -7.85
CA TRP A 223 -16.08 -4.91 -9.03
C TRP A 223 -14.56 -4.83 -9.09
N SER A 224 -13.95 -3.98 -8.28
CA SER A 224 -12.52 -3.70 -8.36
C SER A 224 -11.62 -4.92 -8.10
N ASN A 225 -12.11 -5.91 -7.35
CA ASN A 225 -11.37 -7.13 -7.04
C ASN A 225 -11.99 -8.42 -7.62
N THR A 226 -13.07 -8.32 -8.39
CA THR A 226 -13.75 -9.49 -8.99
C THR A 226 -12.80 -10.26 -9.90
N ALA A 227 -11.99 -9.57 -10.70
CA ALA A 227 -11.00 -10.19 -11.57
C ALA A 227 -9.99 -11.01 -10.76
N TYR A 228 -9.47 -10.47 -9.67
CA TYR A 228 -8.50 -11.17 -8.81
C TYR A 228 -9.13 -12.36 -8.08
N GLN A 229 -10.37 -12.24 -7.61
CA GLN A 229 -11.09 -13.37 -7.04
C GLN A 229 -11.32 -14.50 -8.06
N ILE A 230 -11.62 -14.16 -9.32
CA ILE A 230 -11.76 -15.13 -10.41
C ILE A 230 -10.42 -15.85 -10.61
N ILE A 231 -9.31 -15.10 -10.66
CA ILE A 231 -7.96 -15.67 -10.80
C ILE A 231 -7.71 -16.69 -9.70
N LEU A 232 -7.88 -16.30 -8.43
CA LEU A 232 -7.56 -17.15 -7.29
C LEU A 232 -8.50 -18.37 -7.13
N LYS A 233 -9.72 -18.30 -7.67
CA LYS A 233 -10.71 -19.38 -7.65
C LYS A 233 -10.74 -20.18 -8.94
N SER A 234 -9.93 -19.84 -9.94
CA SER A 234 -9.92 -20.54 -11.23
C SER A 234 -9.56 -22.01 -11.05
N PRO A 235 -10.40 -22.92 -11.50
CA PRO A 235 -10.16 -24.36 -11.42
C PRO A 235 -9.13 -24.77 -12.48
N LEU A 236 -7.88 -24.40 -12.29
CA LEU A 236 -6.80 -24.87 -13.15
C LEU A 236 -6.58 -26.36 -12.88
N PRO A 237 -6.45 -27.19 -13.91
CA PRO A 237 -6.18 -28.60 -13.74
C PRO A 237 -4.84 -28.80 -13.05
N GLU A 238 -4.77 -29.82 -12.20
CA GLU A 238 -3.48 -30.22 -11.65
C GLU A 238 -2.54 -30.74 -12.75
N PRO A 239 -1.23 -30.54 -12.63
CA PRO A 239 -0.24 -30.85 -13.68
C PRO A 239 -0.32 -32.28 -14.25
N ASN A 240 -0.88 -33.21 -13.50
CA ASN A 240 -0.95 -34.63 -13.82
C ASN A 240 -2.32 -35.12 -14.30
N THR A 241 -3.34 -34.27 -14.37
CA THR A 241 -4.68 -34.65 -14.88
C THR A 241 -4.75 -34.41 -16.40
N PHE A 242 -4.33 -35.43 -17.14
CA PHE A 242 -4.29 -35.41 -18.61
C PHE A 242 -5.65 -35.66 -19.24
N THR A 243 -6.08 -34.91 -20.18
CA THR A 243 -6.55 -35.15 -21.54
C THR A 243 -7.51 -34.12 -22.10
N ILE A 244 -8.45 -33.58 -21.34
CA ILE A 244 -9.39 -32.55 -21.82
C ILE A 244 -8.86 -31.13 -21.50
N ALA A 245 -8.04 -31.01 -20.46
CA ALA A 245 -7.47 -29.76 -19.98
C ALA A 245 -6.51 -29.07 -20.97
N ASN A 246 -5.89 -29.81 -21.87
CA ASN A 246 -4.83 -29.29 -22.77
C ASN A 246 -5.35 -28.31 -23.83
N HIS A 247 -6.64 -28.32 -24.17
CA HIS A 247 -7.19 -27.42 -25.20
C HIS A 247 -7.60 -26.05 -24.65
N TRP A 248 -8.11 -25.99 -23.43
CA TRP A 248 -8.59 -24.73 -22.84
C TRP A 248 -7.61 -24.09 -21.86
N ALA A 249 -6.68 -24.85 -21.30
CA ALA A 249 -5.69 -24.36 -20.35
C ALA A 249 -4.85 -23.18 -20.89
N PRO A 250 -4.32 -23.19 -22.12
CA PRO A 250 -3.58 -22.05 -22.66
C PRO A 250 -4.42 -20.77 -22.75
N SER A 251 -5.69 -20.87 -23.14
CA SER A 251 -6.61 -19.74 -23.22
C SER A 251 -6.92 -19.19 -21.81
N LEU A 252 -7.14 -20.07 -20.84
CA LEU A 252 -7.37 -19.68 -19.46
C LEU A 252 -6.13 -19.04 -18.83
N MET A 253 -4.95 -19.61 -19.08
CA MET A 253 -3.68 -19.03 -18.63
C MET A 253 -3.47 -17.61 -19.18
N LYS A 254 -3.75 -17.40 -20.47
CA LYS A 254 -3.69 -16.06 -21.08
C LYS A 254 -4.72 -15.10 -20.49
N THR A 255 -5.91 -15.61 -20.17
CA THR A 255 -6.94 -14.82 -19.47
C THR A 255 -6.46 -14.40 -18.08
N ILE A 256 -5.89 -15.32 -17.31
CA ILE A 256 -5.33 -15.03 -15.98
C ILE A 256 -4.19 -14.01 -16.09
N GLU A 257 -3.31 -14.15 -17.06
CA GLU A 257 -2.22 -13.19 -17.32
C GLU A 257 -2.78 -11.76 -17.57
N ASN A 258 -3.80 -11.63 -18.43
CA ASN A 258 -4.45 -10.36 -18.72
C ASN A 258 -5.18 -9.78 -17.50
N LEU A 259 -5.90 -10.61 -16.75
CA LEU A 259 -6.58 -10.18 -15.52
C LEU A 259 -5.59 -9.78 -14.44
N SER A 260 -4.45 -10.47 -14.33
CA SER A 260 -3.37 -10.12 -13.39
C SER A 260 -2.77 -8.78 -13.74
N PHE A 261 -2.54 -8.52 -15.03
CA PHE A 261 -2.07 -7.22 -15.50
C PHE A 261 -3.05 -6.10 -15.15
N GLN A 262 -4.35 -6.31 -15.37
CA GLN A 262 -5.38 -5.33 -14.98
C GLN A 262 -5.42 -5.11 -13.46
N HIS A 263 -5.29 -6.19 -12.67
CA HIS A 263 -5.26 -6.09 -11.22
C HIS A 263 -4.04 -5.32 -10.72
N LEU A 264 -2.87 -5.49 -11.34
CA LEU A 264 -1.64 -4.76 -11.03
C LEU A 264 -1.77 -3.23 -11.25
N ALA A 265 -2.74 -2.78 -12.03
CA ALA A 265 -3.03 -1.35 -12.17
C ALA A 265 -3.39 -0.69 -10.81
N HIS A 266 -3.94 -1.44 -9.84
CA HIS A 266 -4.23 -0.97 -8.50
C HIS A 266 -2.98 -0.74 -7.62
N ARG A 267 -1.79 -1.07 -8.12
CA ARG A 267 -0.52 -0.85 -7.43
C ARG A 267 -0.34 0.61 -6.97
N LYS A 268 -0.82 1.58 -7.75
CA LYS A 268 -0.79 2.99 -7.40
C LYS A 268 -1.75 3.33 -6.25
N ASP A 269 -2.90 2.64 -6.17
CA ASP A 269 -3.95 2.93 -5.20
C ASP A 269 -3.56 2.49 -3.79
N VAL A 270 -2.65 1.53 -3.64
CA VAL A 270 -2.17 1.05 -2.34
C VAL A 270 -1.07 1.91 -1.73
N GLY A 271 -0.51 2.86 -2.47
CA GLY A 271 0.61 3.68 -1.99
C GLY A 271 0.30 4.45 -0.71
N SER A 272 -0.87 5.08 -0.63
CA SER A 272 -1.33 5.79 0.56
C SER A 272 -1.65 4.84 1.72
N LEU A 273 -2.18 3.65 1.42
CA LEU A 273 -2.48 2.63 2.43
C LEU A 273 -1.22 2.07 3.07
N VAL A 274 -0.19 1.78 2.26
CA VAL A 274 1.11 1.33 2.78
C VAL A 274 1.70 2.36 3.73
N ALA A 275 1.64 3.63 3.38
CA ALA A 275 2.17 4.70 4.22
C ALA A 275 1.50 4.79 5.60
N THR A 276 0.25 4.33 5.76
CA THR A 276 -0.45 4.32 7.06
C THR A 276 -0.02 3.18 7.98
N VAL A 277 0.44 2.05 7.43
CA VAL A 277 0.78 0.83 8.19
C VAL A 277 2.28 0.51 8.16
N ARG A 278 3.04 1.13 7.26
CA ARG A 278 4.48 0.91 7.11
C ARG A 278 5.20 2.23 6.84
N PRO A 279 6.17 2.63 7.67
CA PRO A 279 6.98 3.82 7.40
C PRO A 279 7.78 3.64 6.11
N ALA A 280 7.90 4.72 5.34
CA ALA A 280 8.69 4.73 4.10
C ALA A 280 10.15 4.31 4.37
N LYS A 281 10.67 3.37 3.59
CA LYS A 281 12.07 2.94 3.67
C LYS A 281 12.91 3.70 2.66
N LEU A 282 14.18 3.93 3.02
CA LEU A 282 15.15 4.56 2.14
C LEU A 282 15.35 3.70 0.88
N PHE A 283 15.34 4.35 -0.27
CA PHE A 283 15.55 3.74 -1.58
C PHE A 283 17.02 3.91 -2.03
N ILE A 284 17.61 2.84 -2.55
CA ILE A 284 18.91 2.84 -3.23
C ILE A 284 18.72 2.09 -4.55
N ALA A 285 19.11 2.66 -5.66
CA ALA A 285 19.03 2.03 -6.97
C ALA A 285 20.03 0.86 -7.13
N GLY A 286 19.62 -0.19 -7.80
CA GLY A 286 20.44 -1.36 -8.13
C GLY A 286 20.23 -2.55 -7.20
N GLY A 287 20.63 -3.74 -7.67
CA GLY A 287 20.48 -5.00 -6.95
C GLY A 287 19.68 -6.03 -7.75
N GLN A 288 19.60 -7.25 -7.21
CA GLN A 288 18.74 -8.31 -7.74
C GLN A 288 17.29 -8.05 -7.36
N ASP A 289 16.39 -8.00 -8.35
CA ASP A 289 14.96 -7.91 -8.08
C ASP A 289 14.41 -9.27 -7.63
N ILE A 290 13.81 -9.31 -6.44
CA ILE A 290 13.21 -10.52 -5.85
C ILE A 290 11.68 -10.47 -5.78
N THR A 291 11.03 -9.51 -6.47
CA THR A 291 9.56 -9.35 -6.45
C THR A 291 8.84 -10.64 -6.84
N GLU A 292 9.27 -11.28 -7.93
CA GLU A 292 8.66 -12.52 -8.42
C GLU A 292 8.82 -13.67 -7.42
N GLN A 293 10.00 -13.80 -6.81
CA GLN A 293 10.29 -14.84 -5.82
C GLN A 293 9.43 -14.68 -4.58
N VAL A 294 9.24 -13.44 -4.10
CA VAL A 294 8.37 -13.16 -2.96
C VAL A 294 6.91 -13.44 -3.30
N CYS A 295 6.43 -13.00 -4.46
CA CYS A 295 5.08 -13.31 -4.91
C CYS A 295 4.87 -14.83 -5.02
N ARG A 296 5.81 -15.56 -5.62
CA ARG A 296 5.75 -17.03 -5.71
C ARG A 296 5.68 -17.67 -4.32
N ALA A 297 6.56 -17.27 -3.39
CA ALA A 297 6.57 -17.81 -2.03
C ALA A 297 5.26 -17.56 -1.28
N LEU A 298 4.65 -16.39 -1.46
CA LEU A 298 3.32 -16.10 -0.91
C LEU A 298 2.27 -17.08 -1.45
N PHE A 299 2.17 -17.24 -2.77
CA PHE A 299 1.18 -18.14 -3.37
C PHE A 299 1.40 -19.60 -2.98
N GLU A 300 2.66 -20.06 -2.88
CA GLU A 300 3.01 -21.39 -2.39
C GLU A 300 2.59 -21.59 -0.92
N LYS A 301 2.81 -20.59 -0.06
CA LYS A 301 2.37 -20.60 1.35
C LYS A 301 0.85 -20.78 1.46
N TYR A 302 0.08 -20.16 0.55
CA TYR A 302 -1.38 -20.31 0.46
C TYR A 302 -1.82 -21.55 -0.33
N LYS A 303 -0.87 -22.42 -0.75
CA LYS A 303 -1.12 -23.69 -1.47
C LYS A 303 -1.91 -23.55 -2.77
N PHE A 304 -1.64 -22.48 -3.51
CA PHE A 304 -2.19 -22.31 -4.85
C PHE A 304 -1.52 -23.25 -5.87
N ASN A 305 -2.27 -23.59 -6.92
CA ASN A 305 -1.79 -24.42 -8.01
C ASN A 305 -0.61 -23.75 -8.76
N SER A 306 0.41 -24.54 -9.14
CA SER A 306 1.61 -24.05 -9.81
C SER A 306 1.32 -23.32 -11.14
N TYR A 307 0.33 -23.79 -11.93
CA TYR A 307 -0.07 -23.12 -13.18
C TYR A 307 -0.64 -21.72 -12.92
N LEU A 308 -1.42 -21.56 -11.83
CA LEU A 308 -1.90 -20.25 -11.42
C LEU A 308 -0.74 -19.33 -11.07
N ILE A 309 0.20 -19.84 -10.27
CA ILE A 309 1.39 -19.10 -9.85
C ILE A 309 2.19 -18.64 -11.08
N ASP A 310 2.46 -19.55 -12.02
CA ASP A 310 3.24 -19.23 -13.23
C ASP A 310 2.53 -18.21 -14.13
N SER A 311 1.20 -18.28 -14.23
CA SER A 311 0.42 -17.29 -14.99
C SER A 311 0.43 -15.90 -14.34
N LEU A 312 0.36 -15.84 -13.01
CA LEU A 312 0.47 -14.58 -12.26
C LEU A 312 1.86 -13.97 -12.39
N ILE A 313 2.91 -14.77 -12.23
CA ILE A 313 4.30 -14.32 -12.40
C ILE A 313 4.53 -13.80 -13.82
N LYS A 314 3.98 -14.47 -14.83
CA LYS A 314 4.05 -13.99 -16.21
C LYS A 314 3.33 -12.64 -16.39
N GLY A 315 2.18 -12.45 -15.73
CA GLY A 315 1.48 -11.17 -15.69
C GLY A 315 2.34 -10.05 -15.08
N ILE A 316 3.05 -10.33 -13.98
CA ILE A 316 3.99 -9.37 -13.37
C ILE A 316 5.09 -8.97 -14.35
N LYS A 317 5.71 -9.96 -15.03
CA LYS A 317 6.76 -9.67 -16.03
C LYS A 317 6.24 -8.77 -17.15
N THR A 318 5.13 -9.14 -17.75
CA THR A 318 4.50 -8.37 -18.83
C THR A 318 4.15 -6.94 -18.38
N PHE A 319 3.72 -6.77 -17.12
CA PHE A 319 3.44 -5.44 -16.55
C PHE A 319 4.71 -4.59 -16.41
N ARG A 320 5.83 -5.19 -15.98
CA ARG A 320 7.08 -4.47 -15.71
C ARG A 320 7.91 -4.16 -16.97
N GLU A 321 7.70 -4.89 -18.06
CA GLU A 321 8.40 -4.71 -19.34
C GLU A 321 7.77 -3.64 -20.25
N ARG A 322 6.60 -3.11 -19.88
CA ARG A 322 5.90 -2.02 -20.58
C ARG A 322 6.18 -0.67 -19.96
#